data_09872371ae28bf96e4d317ce9d274caf
#
_entry.id   09872371ae28bf96e4d317ce9d274caf
#
_cell.length_a   1.000
_cell.length_b   1.000
_cell.length_c   1.000
_cell.angle_alpha   90.00
_cell.angle_beta   90.00
_cell.angle_gamma   90.00
#
_symmetry.space_group_name_H-M   'P 1'
#
loop_
_entity.id
_entity.type
_entity.pdbx_description
1 polymer ?
#
loop_
_entity_poly.entity_id
_entity_poly.type
_entity_poly.pdbx_seq_one_letter_code
_entity_poly.pdbx_strand_id
1 'polypeptide(L)'
;QLSAFLEYGLELIVGDVLSPLPVEEPVDYIFHGASVTASKDFVEHPVETILTTLKGTEHLLELAREKQVRSMVYLSSMEVYGVVDPEHWNVKETDYGYIDPLQVRSSYSEGKRMAEGLCGAYAHEYHVPVKTARLAQTFGAGISRQENRVFAQMARSILKGEDIVLHTDGSKAHCYCYTSDAV
;
A
#
# COMPACT_ATOMS: atom_id res chain seq x y z
N GLN A 1 5.32 -19.17 -4.60
CA GLN A 1 6.17 -18.22 -5.35
C GLN A 1 7.46 -17.85 -4.60
N LEU A 2 7.45 -17.81 -3.26
CA LEU A 2 8.63 -17.47 -2.46
C LEU A 2 9.60 -18.64 -2.24
N SER A 3 9.14 -19.88 -2.44
CA SER A 3 9.95 -21.08 -2.20
C SER A 3 11.28 -21.11 -3.00
N ALA A 4 11.28 -20.54 -4.21
CA ALA A 4 12.50 -20.45 -5.02
C ALA A 4 13.58 -19.53 -4.41
N PHE A 5 13.24 -18.67 -3.46
CA PHE A 5 14.19 -17.75 -2.82
C PHE A 5 14.74 -18.26 -1.49
N LEU A 6 14.21 -19.36 -0.95
CA LEU A 6 14.69 -19.97 0.28
C LEU A 6 16.17 -20.40 0.15
N GLU A 7 16.58 -20.87 -1.03
CA GLU A 7 17.96 -21.23 -1.33
C GLU A 7 18.92 -20.03 -1.37
N TYR A 8 18.37 -18.80 -1.51
CA TYR A 8 19.12 -17.55 -1.53
C TYR A 8 19.10 -16.82 -0.18
N GLY A 9 18.77 -17.53 0.91
CA GLY A 9 18.78 -16.98 2.26
C GLY A 9 17.48 -16.26 2.67
N LEU A 10 16.37 -16.47 1.95
CA LEU A 10 15.06 -15.99 2.40
C LEU A 10 14.62 -16.80 3.62
N GLU A 11 14.31 -16.12 4.70
CA GLU A 11 13.65 -16.67 5.88
C GLU A 11 12.20 -16.18 5.95
N LEU A 12 11.28 -17.08 6.30
CA LEU A 12 9.85 -16.75 6.45
C LEU A 12 9.49 -16.74 7.92
N ILE A 13 9.16 -15.56 8.44
CA ILE A 13 8.60 -15.38 9.78
C ILE A 13 7.10 -15.21 9.65
N VAL A 14 6.34 -16.13 10.26
CA VAL A 14 4.88 -16.04 10.31
C VAL A 14 4.47 -15.17 11.48
N GLY A 15 3.76 -14.07 11.22
CA GLY A 15 3.33 -13.12 12.24
C GLY A 15 2.21 -12.22 11.76
N ASP A 16 1.68 -11.43 12.68
CA ASP A 16 0.69 -10.40 12.41
C ASP A 16 1.29 -9.03 12.78
N VAL A 17 1.22 -8.08 11.85
CA VAL A 17 1.73 -6.71 12.07
C VAL A 17 0.98 -5.96 13.18
N LEU A 18 -0.18 -6.45 13.61
CA LEU A 18 -0.89 -5.96 14.79
C LEU A 18 -0.18 -6.28 16.12
N SER A 19 0.88 -7.10 16.05
CA SER A 19 1.76 -7.40 17.18
C SER A 19 3.22 -7.08 16.80
N PRO A 20 4.08 -6.76 17.78
CA PRO A 20 5.50 -6.58 17.52
C PRO A 20 6.09 -7.83 16.86
N LEU A 21 6.91 -7.65 15.83
CA LEU A 21 7.53 -8.76 15.12
C LEU A 21 8.71 -9.33 15.93
N PRO A 22 8.82 -10.66 16.06
CA PRO A 22 9.87 -11.31 16.82
C PRO A 22 11.18 -11.41 16.01
N VAL A 23 11.77 -10.26 15.67
CA VAL A 23 13.02 -10.18 14.90
C VAL A 23 14.15 -9.86 15.86
N GLU A 24 15.00 -10.85 16.15
CA GLU A 24 16.14 -10.70 17.05
C GLU A 24 17.39 -10.21 16.32
N GLU A 25 17.59 -10.61 15.07
CA GLU A 25 18.75 -10.31 14.25
C GLU A 25 18.85 -8.81 13.90
N PRO A 26 20.06 -8.33 13.54
CA PRO A 26 20.22 -6.99 12.98
C PRO A 26 19.41 -6.81 11.68
N VAL A 27 18.82 -5.63 11.52
CA VAL A 27 18.04 -5.28 10.32
C VAL A 27 18.62 -4.02 9.70
N ASP A 28 19.06 -4.09 8.46
CA ASP A 28 19.57 -2.92 7.71
C ASP A 28 18.46 -2.15 6.99
N TYR A 29 17.51 -2.85 6.41
CA TYR A 29 16.46 -2.26 5.56
C TYR A 29 15.09 -2.85 5.86
N ILE A 30 14.06 -2.01 5.84
CA ILE A 30 12.66 -2.43 5.98
C ILE A 30 11.84 -1.96 4.78
N PHE A 31 11.11 -2.89 4.14
CA PHE A 31 10.04 -2.57 3.20
C PHE A 31 8.70 -2.90 3.84
N HIS A 32 7.96 -1.88 4.24
CA HIS A 32 6.67 -2.04 4.89
C HIS A 32 5.53 -2.03 3.86
N GLY A 33 5.13 -3.21 3.42
CA GLY A 33 4.01 -3.41 2.50
C GLY A 33 2.77 -4.03 3.13
N ALA A 34 2.81 -4.38 4.42
CA ALA A 34 1.68 -5.01 5.09
C ALA A 34 0.52 -4.00 5.26
N SER A 35 -0.62 -4.31 4.66
CA SER A 35 -1.84 -3.51 4.75
C SER A 35 -3.02 -4.30 4.19
N VAL A 36 -4.22 -3.99 4.63
CA VAL A 36 -5.45 -4.41 3.93
C VAL A 36 -5.49 -3.69 2.59
N THR A 37 -5.68 -4.40 1.48
CA THR A 37 -5.65 -3.82 0.12
C THR A 37 -6.89 -4.14 -0.72
N ALA A 38 -7.78 -5.00 -0.24
CA ALA A 38 -9.01 -5.34 -0.95
C ALA A 38 -10.07 -4.26 -0.69
N SER A 39 -10.56 -3.62 -1.76
CA SER A 39 -11.52 -2.52 -1.67
C SER A 39 -12.82 -2.91 -0.96
N LYS A 40 -13.18 -4.19 -0.96
CA LYS A 40 -14.32 -4.73 -0.23
C LYS A 40 -14.13 -4.59 1.28
N ASP A 41 -12.95 -4.90 1.78
CA ASP A 41 -12.63 -4.87 3.20
C ASP A 41 -12.63 -3.44 3.76
N PHE A 42 -12.35 -2.43 2.92
CA PHE A 42 -12.42 -1.02 3.34
C PHE A 42 -13.83 -0.60 3.80
N VAL A 43 -14.84 -1.30 3.30
CA VAL A 43 -16.25 -1.03 3.62
C VAL A 43 -16.79 -2.04 4.63
N GLU A 44 -16.43 -3.30 4.52
CA GLU A 44 -16.94 -4.38 5.40
C GLU A 44 -16.18 -4.43 6.73
N HIS A 45 -14.88 -4.09 6.72
CA HIS A 45 -13.99 -4.14 7.89
C HIS A 45 -13.18 -2.84 8.07
N PRO A 46 -13.86 -1.66 8.16
CA PRO A 46 -13.17 -0.36 8.17
C PRO A 46 -12.29 -0.16 9.40
N VAL A 47 -12.70 -0.65 10.56
CA VAL A 47 -11.92 -0.57 11.80
C VAL A 47 -10.63 -1.36 11.69
N GLU A 48 -10.71 -2.60 11.20
CA GLU A 48 -9.56 -3.45 10.96
C GLU A 48 -8.60 -2.80 9.93
N THR A 49 -9.15 -2.24 8.85
CA THR A 49 -8.38 -1.54 7.82
C THR A 49 -7.55 -0.41 8.41
N ILE A 50 -8.16 0.44 9.25
CA ILE A 50 -7.46 1.55 9.92
C ILE A 50 -6.41 1.01 10.90
N LEU A 51 -6.80 0.10 11.79
CA LEU A 51 -5.92 -0.38 12.85
C LEU A 51 -4.74 -1.17 12.31
N THR A 52 -4.94 -2.03 11.31
CA THR A 52 -3.83 -2.76 10.66
C THR A 52 -2.84 -1.77 10.03
N THR A 53 -3.33 -0.73 9.37
CA THR A 53 -2.46 0.29 8.77
C THR A 53 -1.68 1.05 9.83
N LEU A 54 -2.33 1.55 10.88
CA LEU A 54 -1.68 2.40 11.88
C LEU A 54 -0.77 1.61 12.83
N LYS A 55 -1.29 0.57 13.47
CA LYS A 55 -0.52 -0.24 14.42
C LYS A 55 0.61 -1.00 13.74
N GLY A 56 0.35 -1.55 12.53
CA GLY A 56 1.40 -2.21 11.76
C GLY A 56 2.52 -1.25 11.39
N THR A 57 2.21 -0.01 11.03
CA THR A 57 3.22 1.01 10.75
C THR A 57 3.96 1.42 12.01
N GLU A 58 3.27 1.63 13.14
CA GLU A 58 3.88 1.94 14.44
C GLU A 58 4.89 0.85 14.85
N HIS A 59 4.50 -0.43 14.83
CA HIS A 59 5.38 -1.54 15.20
C HIS A 59 6.64 -1.61 14.32
N LEU A 60 6.52 -1.37 13.00
CA LEU A 60 7.68 -1.37 12.12
C LEU A 60 8.56 -0.13 12.28
N LEU A 61 7.98 1.03 12.64
CA LEU A 61 8.75 2.23 12.97
C LEU A 61 9.51 2.05 14.29
N GLU A 62 8.89 1.42 15.30
CA GLU A 62 9.59 1.05 16.54
C GLU A 62 10.71 0.04 16.27
N LEU A 63 10.47 -1.01 15.48
CA LEU A 63 11.50 -1.94 15.07
C LEU A 63 12.65 -1.22 14.34
N ALA A 64 12.32 -0.31 13.41
CA ALA A 64 13.31 0.49 12.69
C ALA A 64 14.16 1.35 13.64
N ARG A 65 13.54 1.94 14.65
CA ARG A 65 14.20 2.74 15.68
C ARG A 65 15.11 1.88 16.56
N GLU A 66 14.60 0.77 17.07
CA GLU A 66 15.33 -0.15 17.95
C GLU A 66 16.54 -0.80 17.24
N LYS A 67 16.36 -1.23 16.00
CA LYS A 67 17.41 -1.85 15.18
C LYS A 67 18.35 -0.85 14.52
N GLN A 68 18.07 0.46 14.62
CA GLN A 68 18.86 1.52 13.99
C GLN A 68 19.06 1.26 12.48
N VAL A 69 17.99 0.93 11.79
CA VAL A 69 18.02 0.57 10.37
C VAL A 69 18.64 1.66 9.50
N ARG A 70 19.26 1.28 8.40
CA ARG A 70 19.84 2.22 7.42
C ARG A 70 18.79 2.92 6.58
N SER A 71 17.67 2.26 6.31
CA SER A 71 16.52 2.87 5.65
C SER A 71 15.26 2.02 5.83
N MET A 72 14.11 2.70 5.85
CA MET A 72 12.79 2.09 5.78
C MET A 72 12.00 2.71 4.65
N VAL A 73 11.27 1.91 3.89
CA VAL A 73 10.30 2.38 2.89
C VAL A 73 8.91 1.94 3.30
N TYR A 74 8.03 2.91 3.50
CA TYR A 74 6.60 2.67 3.71
C TYR A 74 5.86 2.72 2.37
N LEU A 75 5.18 1.64 2.00
CA LEU A 75 4.36 1.59 0.80
C LEU A 75 2.99 2.24 1.07
N SER A 76 2.87 3.50 0.71
CA SER A 76 1.64 4.27 0.71
C SER A 76 0.86 4.05 -0.59
N SER A 77 -0.10 4.89 -0.88
CA SER A 77 -0.99 4.77 -2.02
C SER A 77 -1.33 6.12 -2.63
N MET A 78 -1.62 6.16 -3.92
CA MET A 78 -2.17 7.34 -4.57
C MET A 78 -3.51 7.80 -3.95
N GLU A 79 -4.21 6.94 -3.21
CA GLU A 79 -5.47 7.29 -2.56
C GLU A 79 -5.31 8.35 -1.46
N VAL A 80 -4.09 8.59 -0.97
CA VAL A 80 -3.81 9.68 -0.02
C VAL A 80 -4.00 11.07 -0.62
N TYR A 81 -3.93 11.19 -1.95
CA TYR A 81 -4.21 12.47 -2.60
C TYR A 81 -5.68 12.91 -2.48
N GLY A 82 -6.61 11.95 -2.34
CA GLY A 82 -8.04 12.26 -2.27
C GLY A 82 -8.57 12.82 -3.59
N VAL A 83 -9.62 13.63 -3.51
CA VAL A 83 -10.21 14.32 -4.66
C VAL A 83 -9.45 15.61 -4.91
N VAL A 84 -8.59 15.61 -5.92
CA VAL A 84 -7.86 16.78 -6.40
C VAL A 84 -8.65 17.46 -7.53
N ASP A 85 -8.30 18.71 -7.83
CA ASP A 85 -8.91 19.47 -8.92
C ASP A 85 -8.75 18.70 -10.24
N PRO A 86 -9.84 18.41 -10.97
CA PRO A 86 -9.79 17.71 -12.26
C PRO A 86 -8.95 18.42 -13.34
N GLU A 87 -8.71 19.71 -13.20
CA GLU A 87 -7.87 20.47 -14.13
C GLU A 87 -6.37 20.24 -13.87
N HIS A 88 -5.99 19.69 -12.70
CA HIS A 88 -4.60 19.34 -12.34
C HIS A 88 -4.29 17.89 -12.69
N TRP A 89 -3.87 17.64 -13.93
CA TRP A 89 -3.49 16.29 -14.40
C TRP A 89 -2.19 15.75 -13.76
N ASN A 90 -1.32 16.65 -13.28
CA ASN A 90 -0.04 16.30 -12.66
C ASN A 90 -0.09 16.60 -11.17
N VAL A 91 -0.54 15.64 -10.38
CA VAL A 91 -0.58 15.71 -8.92
C VAL A 91 0.84 15.59 -8.37
N LYS A 92 1.25 16.58 -7.57
CA LYS A 92 2.52 16.58 -6.83
C LYS A 92 2.37 16.00 -5.45
N GLU A 93 3.47 15.64 -4.82
CA GLU A 93 3.47 15.08 -3.45
C GLU A 93 2.94 16.06 -2.40
N THR A 94 2.90 17.35 -2.71
CA THR A 94 2.35 18.41 -1.86
C THR A 94 0.86 18.68 -2.08
N ASP A 95 0.26 18.05 -3.08
CA ASP A 95 -1.14 18.30 -3.43
C ASP A 95 -2.04 17.36 -2.60
N TYR A 96 -2.79 17.93 -1.66
CA TYR A 96 -3.74 17.21 -0.82
C TYR A 96 -5.16 17.66 -1.13
N GLY A 97 -5.92 16.77 -1.75
CA GLY A 97 -7.33 16.97 -2.02
C GLY A 97 -8.22 16.52 -0.86
N TYR A 98 -9.51 16.69 -1.05
CA TYR A 98 -10.53 16.36 -0.07
C TYR A 98 -10.70 14.84 0.09
N ILE A 99 -10.77 14.38 1.33
CA ILE A 99 -11.29 13.07 1.72
C ILE A 99 -12.31 13.33 2.83
N ASP A 100 -13.52 12.78 2.70
CA ASP A 100 -14.52 12.83 3.76
C ASP A 100 -14.18 11.73 4.80
N PRO A 101 -13.72 12.10 6.02
CA PRO A 101 -13.32 11.13 7.02
C PRO A 101 -14.48 10.32 7.61
N LEU A 102 -15.72 10.78 7.41
CA LEU A 102 -16.93 10.10 7.89
C LEU A 102 -17.47 9.06 6.90
N GLN A 103 -16.97 9.05 5.69
CA GLN A 103 -17.27 8.01 4.71
C GLN A 103 -16.54 6.72 5.08
N VAL A 104 -17.28 5.62 5.21
CA VAL A 104 -16.71 4.31 5.57
C VAL A 104 -15.58 3.89 4.61
N ARG A 105 -15.75 4.16 3.30
CA ARG A 105 -14.74 3.85 2.27
C ARG A 105 -13.42 4.60 2.47
N SER A 106 -13.44 5.73 3.18
CA SER A 106 -12.24 6.53 3.46
C SER A 106 -11.29 5.90 4.50
N SER A 107 -11.70 4.81 5.14
CA SER A 107 -10.89 4.08 6.11
C SER A 107 -9.48 3.76 5.63
N TYR A 108 -9.35 3.36 4.36
CA TYR A 108 -8.06 3.08 3.73
C TYR A 108 -7.25 4.36 3.47
N SER A 109 -7.85 5.33 2.80
CA SER A 109 -7.17 6.56 2.40
C SER A 109 -6.72 7.38 3.61
N GLU A 110 -7.59 7.54 4.61
CA GLU A 110 -7.28 8.24 5.86
C GLU A 110 -6.28 7.45 6.71
N GLY A 111 -6.41 6.12 6.79
CA GLY A 111 -5.43 5.26 7.44
C GLY A 111 -4.03 5.44 6.83
N LYS A 112 -3.92 5.45 5.49
CA LYS A 112 -2.66 5.68 4.78
C LYS A 112 -2.11 7.09 5.01
N ARG A 113 -2.95 8.15 5.01
CA ARG A 113 -2.54 9.52 5.35
C ARG A 113 -1.96 9.61 6.76
N MET A 114 -2.65 9.04 7.74
CA MET A 114 -2.19 9.07 9.12
C MET A 114 -0.88 8.29 9.30
N ALA A 115 -0.73 7.15 8.61
CA ALA A 115 0.52 6.39 8.62
C ALA A 115 1.69 7.17 7.99
N GLU A 116 1.47 7.95 6.92
CA GLU A 116 2.49 8.88 6.42
C GLU A 116 2.86 9.95 7.46
N GLY A 117 1.85 10.50 8.13
CA GLY A 117 2.06 11.45 9.24
C GLY A 117 2.90 10.84 10.36
N LEU A 118 2.62 9.58 10.72
CA LEU A 118 3.38 8.83 11.71
C LEU A 118 4.83 8.62 11.27
N CYS A 119 5.07 8.23 10.01
CA CYS A 119 6.41 8.14 9.43
C CYS A 119 7.18 9.48 9.55
N GLY A 120 6.52 10.59 9.20
CA GLY A 120 7.10 11.93 9.32
C GLY A 120 7.44 12.30 10.77
N ALA A 121 6.56 11.96 11.72
CA ALA A 121 6.78 12.19 13.14
C ALA A 121 7.98 11.40 13.67
N TYR A 122 8.08 10.10 13.36
CA TYR A 122 9.22 9.27 13.75
C TYR A 122 10.55 9.72 13.11
N ALA A 123 10.49 10.17 11.86
CA ALA A 123 11.68 10.74 11.21
C ALA A 123 12.16 12.00 11.91
N HIS A 124 11.23 12.87 12.35
CA HIS A 124 11.55 14.11 13.03
C HIS A 124 12.03 13.89 14.47
N GLU A 125 11.29 13.10 15.24
CA GLU A 125 11.50 12.96 16.69
C GLU A 125 12.61 11.96 17.02
N TYR A 126 12.65 10.83 16.32
CA TYR A 126 13.57 9.72 16.61
C TYR A 126 14.65 9.51 15.53
N HIS A 127 14.66 10.34 14.49
CA HIS A 127 15.62 10.26 13.37
C HIS A 127 15.56 8.92 12.63
N VAL A 128 14.38 8.25 12.61
CA VAL A 128 14.17 7.03 11.82
C VAL A 128 14.27 7.38 10.33
N PRO A 129 15.16 6.73 9.55
CA PRO A 129 15.37 7.06 8.13
C PRO A 129 14.28 6.47 7.25
N VAL A 130 13.01 6.86 7.45
CA VAL A 130 11.85 6.37 6.73
C VAL A 130 11.49 7.29 5.55
N LYS A 131 11.10 6.66 4.44
CA LYS A 131 10.54 7.32 3.25
C LYS A 131 9.20 6.71 2.91
N THR A 132 8.29 7.51 2.34
CA THR A 132 6.98 7.05 1.87
C THR A 132 6.96 6.97 0.36
N ALA A 133 6.45 5.87 -0.20
CA ALA A 133 6.25 5.67 -1.63
C ALA A 133 4.75 5.57 -1.92
N ARG A 134 4.17 6.59 -2.56
CA ARG A 134 2.76 6.62 -2.97
C ARG A 134 2.60 5.89 -4.29
N LEU A 135 2.31 4.61 -4.23
CA LEU A 135 2.17 3.79 -5.42
C LEU A 135 0.87 4.12 -6.17
N ALA A 136 0.96 4.25 -7.49
CA ALA A 136 -0.17 4.21 -8.39
C ALA A 136 -0.82 2.81 -8.41
N GLN A 137 -1.85 2.58 -9.22
CA GLN A 137 -2.38 1.23 -9.38
C GLN A 137 -1.33 0.34 -10.05
N THR A 138 -0.68 -0.48 -9.24
CA THR A 138 0.37 -1.39 -9.71
C THR A 138 -0.23 -2.67 -10.27
N PHE A 139 0.24 -3.08 -11.44
CA PHE A 139 -0.17 -4.30 -12.11
C PHE A 139 1.04 -5.02 -12.72
N GLY A 140 0.91 -6.32 -12.97
CA GLY A 140 1.99 -7.09 -13.60
C GLY A 140 1.87 -8.59 -13.35
N ALA A 141 2.96 -9.30 -13.58
CA ALA A 141 3.05 -10.73 -13.33
C ALA A 141 2.86 -11.04 -11.83
N GLY A 142 2.29 -12.21 -11.53
CA GLY A 142 2.11 -12.66 -10.13
C GLY A 142 0.78 -12.27 -9.49
N ILE A 143 -0.09 -11.54 -10.17
CA ILE A 143 -1.45 -11.27 -9.69
C ILE A 143 -2.28 -12.56 -9.62
N SER A 144 -3.20 -12.62 -8.65
CA SER A 144 -4.13 -13.74 -8.53
C SER A 144 -5.03 -13.88 -9.77
N ARG A 145 -5.35 -15.10 -10.15
CA ARG A 145 -6.38 -15.35 -11.17
C ARG A 145 -7.77 -14.84 -10.76
N GLN A 146 -8.00 -14.65 -9.47
CA GLN A 146 -9.24 -14.13 -8.91
C GLN A 146 -9.23 -12.61 -8.70
N GLU A 147 -8.15 -11.93 -9.09
CA GLU A 147 -8.05 -10.47 -9.01
C GLU A 147 -9.20 -9.80 -9.76
N ASN A 148 -9.96 -8.92 -9.08
CA ASN A 148 -11.16 -8.30 -9.61
C ASN A 148 -10.99 -6.85 -10.07
N ARG A 149 -9.77 -6.30 -9.97
CA ARG A 149 -9.51 -4.97 -10.52
C ARG A 149 -9.69 -4.97 -12.04
N VAL A 150 -10.04 -3.81 -12.59
CA VAL A 150 -10.47 -3.67 -14.00
C VAL A 150 -9.44 -4.23 -14.99
N PHE A 151 -8.15 -3.98 -14.79
CA PHE A 151 -7.10 -4.49 -15.68
C PHE A 151 -7.03 -6.03 -15.71
N ALA A 152 -7.29 -6.69 -14.57
CA ALA A 152 -7.29 -8.14 -14.51
C ALA A 152 -8.56 -8.74 -15.15
N GLN A 153 -9.69 -8.04 -15.04
CA GLN A 153 -10.91 -8.42 -15.73
C GLN A 153 -10.72 -8.33 -17.24
N MET A 154 -10.19 -7.19 -17.74
CA MET A 154 -9.87 -7.00 -19.15
C MET A 154 -8.94 -8.07 -19.69
N ALA A 155 -7.85 -8.36 -18.97
CA ALA A 155 -6.90 -9.39 -19.37
C ALA A 155 -7.55 -10.80 -19.47
N ARG A 156 -8.43 -11.13 -18.51
CA ARG A 156 -9.17 -12.40 -18.55
C ARG A 156 -10.13 -12.48 -19.73
N SER A 157 -10.89 -11.41 -20.02
CA SER A 157 -11.79 -11.36 -21.17
C SER A 157 -11.04 -11.55 -22.48
N ILE A 158 -9.90 -10.85 -22.64
CA ILE A 158 -9.05 -11.01 -23.84
C ILE A 158 -8.56 -12.46 -23.99
N LEU A 159 -8.04 -13.07 -22.91
CA LEU A 159 -7.53 -14.43 -22.94
C LEU A 159 -8.60 -15.48 -23.23
N LYS A 160 -9.85 -15.20 -22.91
CA LYS A 160 -10.99 -16.09 -23.20
C LYS A 160 -11.69 -15.79 -24.53
N GLY A 161 -11.35 -14.70 -25.19
CA GLY A 161 -12.06 -14.23 -26.39
C GLY A 161 -13.46 -13.72 -26.08
N GLU A 162 -13.70 -13.24 -24.85
CA GLU A 162 -14.97 -12.68 -24.39
C GLU A 162 -14.96 -11.15 -24.53
N ASP A 163 -16.15 -10.57 -24.63
CA ASP A 163 -16.32 -9.11 -24.66
C ASP A 163 -15.84 -8.46 -23.33
N ILE A 164 -15.23 -7.30 -23.44
CA ILE A 164 -14.90 -6.47 -22.28
C ILE A 164 -16.13 -5.68 -21.87
N VAL A 165 -16.70 -6.01 -20.69
CA VAL A 165 -17.86 -5.33 -20.14
C VAL A 165 -17.42 -4.31 -19.11
N LEU A 166 -17.72 -3.02 -19.36
CA LEU A 166 -17.53 -1.95 -18.39
C LEU A 166 -18.83 -1.78 -17.57
N HIS A 167 -18.68 -1.79 -16.24
CA HIS A 167 -19.81 -1.59 -15.32
C HIS A 167 -20.00 -0.10 -14.96
N THR A 168 -19.25 0.80 -15.61
CA THR A 168 -19.31 2.25 -15.45
C THR A 168 -19.34 2.90 -16.83
N ASP A 169 -19.55 4.20 -16.87
CA ASP A 169 -19.53 5.00 -18.11
C ASP A 169 -18.12 5.13 -18.75
N GLY A 170 -17.07 4.60 -18.09
CA GLY A 170 -15.70 4.68 -18.58
C GLY A 170 -15.03 6.05 -18.43
N SER A 171 -15.66 7.00 -17.76
CA SER A 171 -15.13 8.37 -17.58
C SER A 171 -13.96 8.46 -16.62
N LYS A 172 -13.78 7.45 -15.74
CA LYS A 172 -12.70 7.45 -14.73
C LYS A 172 -11.37 7.08 -15.35
N ALA A 173 -10.40 7.99 -15.26
CA ALA A 173 -9.01 7.72 -15.60
C ALA A 173 -8.20 7.44 -14.32
N HIS A 174 -7.26 6.51 -14.40
CA HIS A 174 -6.33 6.17 -13.32
C HIS A 174 -4.92 6.03 -13.86
N CYS A 175 -3.95 6.41 -13.03
CA CYS A 175 -2.54 6.11 -13.32
C CYS A 175 -2.24 4.66 -12.98
N TYR A 176 -1.55 3.98 -13.89
CA TYR A 176 -1.08 2.61 -13.71
C TYR A 176 0.43 2.56 -13.79
N CYS A 177 1.04 1.73 -12.96
CA CYS A 177 2.46 1.45 -12.97
C CYS A 177 2.68 -0.05 -13.12
N TYR A 178 3.53 -0.46 -14.06
CA TYR A 178 3.89 -1.87 -14.18
C TYR A 178 4.84 -2.25 -13.04
N THR A 179 4.70 -3.47 -12.51
CA THR A 179 5.43 -3.89 -11.29
C THR A 179 6.94 -3.71 -11.42
N SER A 180 7.54 -4.03 -12.60
CA SER A 180 8.98 -3.86 -12.81
C SER A 180 9.46 -2.40 -12.83
N ASP A 181 8.54 -1.46 -13.03
CA ASP A 181 8.87 -0.02 -13.04
C ASP A 181 8.70 0.59 -11.64
N ALA A 182 8.00 -0.13 -10.75
CA ALA A 182 7.78 0.28 -9.37
C ALA A 182 8.87 -0.20 -8.40
N VAL A 183 9.73 -1.16 -8.82
CA VAL A 183 10.75 -1.82 -7.98
C VAL A 183 12.14 -1.20 -8.13
#